data_8dac25086d950c68b8a86ae19d0a2565
#
_entry.id   8dac25086d950c68b8a86ae19d0a2565
#
_cell.length_a   1.000
_cell.length_b   1.000
_cell.length_c   1.000
_cell.angle_alpha   90.00
_cell.angle_beta   90.00
_cell.angle_gamma   90.00
#
_symmetry.space_group_name_H-M   'P 1'
#
loop_
_entity.id
_entity.type
_entity.pdbx_description
1 polymer ?
#
loop_
_entity_poly.entity_id
_entity_poly.type
_entity_poly.pdbx_seq_one_letter_code
_entity_poly.pdbx_strand_id
1 'polypeptide(L)'
;MNKALKIVTITLAALGVASLAGLAITGWKIGWGPFSFLHTWDADVEKIQQAYPAQENQNGIIFYGASNFRMWTEMEQDLPEYRVQNHGFGGCTDQDLVHYADKLLYPYHPDIVFFQTGSNDYVSLKGTDEEKVAVCMDYKKQMFSEIHRQLPDAKLVVMSGLLLPGRSEYRELTEEINKAL
;
A
#
# COMPACT_ATOMS: atom_id res chain seq x y z
N MET A 1 22.78 14.11 45.24
CA MET A 1 23.22 13.94 43.85
C MET A 1 23.92 15.24 43.42
N ASN A 2 25.19 15.16 42.99
CA ASN A 2 26.01 16.33 42.63
C ASN A 2 25.41 17.02 41.36
N LYS A 3 25.55 18.36 41.32
CA LYS A 3 24.99 19.18 40.20
C LYS A 3 25.49 18.71 38.81
N ALA A 4 26.79 18.31 38.75
CA ALA A 4 27.39 17.74 37.55
C ALA A 4 26.72 16.40 37.14
N LEU A 5 26.42 15.53 38.09
CA LEU A 5 25.76 14.23 37.81
C LEU A 5 24.32 14.43 37.29
N LYS A 6 23.58 15.42 37.82
CA LYS A 6 22.25 15.79 37.31
C LYS A 6 22.30 16.27 35.84
N ILE A 7 23.27 17.12 35.52
CA ILE A 7 23.44 17.64 34.15
C ILE A 7 23.74 16.49 33.19
N VAL A 8 24.69 15.61 33.53
CA VAL A 8 25.02 14.42 32.69
C VAL A 8 23.80 13.52 32.49
N THR A 9 23.03 13.23 33.54
CA THR A 9 21.83 12.39 33.45
C THR A 9 20.76 13.03 32.56
N ILE A 10 20.53 14.35 32.68
CA ILE A 10 19.57 15.07 31.83
C ILE A 10 20.03 15.09 30.38
N THR A 11 21.33 15.30 30.13
CA THR A 11 21.88 15.30 28.74
C THR A 11 21.78 13.93 28.09
N LEU A 12 22.10 12.85 28.81
CA LEU A 12 21.95 11.47 28.28
C LEU A 12 20.50 11.11 28.03
N ALA A 13 19.57 11.51 28.88
CA ALA A 13 18.14 11.31 28.66
C ALA A 13 17.66 12.09 27.45
N ALA A 14 18.07 13.34 27.26
CA ALA A 14 17.71 14.15 26.10
C ALA A 14 18.24 13.56 24.78
N LEU A 15 19.49 13.06 24.77
CA LEU A 15 20.08 12.37 23.62
C LEU A 15 19.34 11.05 23.28
N GLY A 16 18.96 10.30 24.34
CA GLY A 16 18.17 9.07 24.16
C GLY A 16 16.80 9.35 23.53
N VAL A 17 16.10 10.37 24.01
CA VAL A 17 14.79 10.78 23.44
C VAL A 17 14.94 11.27 22.00
N ALA A 18 15.97 12.07 21.70
CA ALA A 18 16.22 12.54 20.33
C ALA A 18 16.54 11.39 19.37
N SER A 19 17.30 10.37 19.82
CA SER A 19 17.59 9.18 19.02
C SER A 19 16.35 8.33 18.76
N LEU A 20 15.50 8.12 19.76
CA LEU A 20 14.23 7.41 19.61
C LEU A 20 13.26 8.15 18.69
N ALA A 21 13.18 9.47 18.81
CA ALA A 21 12.37 10.30 17.91
C ALA A 21 12.89 10.24 16.47
N GLY A 22 14.22 10.26 16.28
CA GLY A 22 14.83 10.08 14.94
C GLY A 22 14.51 8.73 14.32
N LEU A 23 14.57 7.64 15.10
CA LEU A 23 14.20 6.30 14.65
C LEU A 23 12.70 6.19 14.33
N ALA A 24 11.84 6.80 15.14
CA ALA A 24 10.40 6.83 14.91
C ALA A 24 10.06 7.57 13.62
N ILE A 25 10.64 8.75 13.39
CA ILE A 25 10.43 9.54 12.17
C ILE A 25 10.95 8.78 10.94
N THR A 26 12.11 8.13 11.04
CA THR A 26 12.67 7.34 9.93
C THR A 26 11.80 6.12 9.65
N GLY A 27 11.40 5.37 10.67
CA GLY A 27 10.52 4.21 10.53
C GLY A 27 9.15 4.60 9.96
N TRP A 28 8.60 5.73 10.39
CA TRP A 28 7.36 6.27 9.83
C TRP A 28 7.49 6.63 8.34
N LYS A 29 8.54 7.35 7.95
CA LYS A 29 8.76 7.76 6.55
C LYS A 29 8.96 6.61 5.58
N ILE A 30 9.62 5.54 6.01
CA ILE A 30 9.93 4.38 5.15
C ILE A 30 8.99 3.19 5.38
N GLY A 31 8.05 3.29 6.34
CA GLY A 31 7.13 2.20 6.70
C GLY A 31 7.86 0.93 7.15
N TRP A 32 8.99 1.09 7.88
CA TRP A 32 9.87 -0.01 8.21
C TRP A 32 10.31 0.02 9.69
N GLY A 33 10.69 -1.16 10.22
CA GLY A 33 11.18 -1.30 11.58
C GLY A 33 10.08 -1.27 12.65
N PRO A 34 10.44 -1.06 13.93
CA PRO A 34 9.51 -1.15 15.06
C PRO A 34 8.43 -0.06 15.07
N PHE A 35 8.57 0.96 14.23
CA PHE A 35 7.62 2.07 14.10
C PHE A 35 6.80 2.03 12.81
N SER A 36 6.82 0.91 12.09
CA SER A 36 6.05 0.75 10.86
C SER A 36 4.53 0.94 11.05
N PHE A 37 4.01 0.65 12.25
CA PHE A 37 2.60 0.87 12.59
C PHE A 37 2.18 2.36 12.62
N LEU A 38 3.14 3.29 12.62
CA LEU A 38 2.90 4.73 12.50
C LEU A 38 2.90 5.20 11.04
N HIS A 39 3.26 4.32 10.10
CA HIS A 39 3.31 4.68 8.69
C HIS A 39 1.92 4.95 8.15
N THR A 40 1.79 6.05 7.41
CA THR A 40 0.59 6.38 6.65
C THR A 40 0.98 6.73 5.22
N TRP A 41 0.04 6.55 4.28
CA TRP A 41 0.25 6.90 2.87
C TRP A 41 -0.37 8.25 2.51
N ASP A 42 -0.78 9.06 3.47
CA ASP A 42 -1.46 10.34 3.22
C ASP A 42 -0.69 11.23 2.23
N ALA A 43 0.65 11.32 2.37
CA ALA A 43 1.48 12.11 1.48
C ALA A 43 1.56 11.53 0.04
N ASP A 44 1.55 10.21 -0.12
CA ASP A 44 1.52 9.56 -1.44
C ASP A 44 0.15 9.70 -2.08
N VAL A 45 -0.91 9.54 -1.30
CA VAL A 45 -2.31 9.77 -1.71
C VAL A 45 -2.52 11.21 -2.19
N GLU A 46 -2.03 12.19 -1.43
CA GLU A 46 -2.10 13.60 -1.81
C GLU A 46 -1.37 13.88 -3.15
N LYS A 47 -0.20 13.29 -3.36
CA LYS A 47 0.52 13.42 -4.64
C LYS A 47 -0.27 12.83 -5.82
N ILE A 48 -0.92 11.69 -5.62
CA ILE A 48 -1.76 11.06 -6.66
C ILE A 48 -2.95 11.97 -6.96
N GLN A 49 -3.63 12.51 -5.95
CA GLN A 49 -4.74 13.45 -6.14
C GLN A 49 -4.32 14.76 -6.84
N GLN A 50 -3.09 15.20 -6.60
CA GLN A 50 -2.52 16.38 -7.30
C GLN A 50 -2.17 16.07 -8.77
N ALA A 51 -1.65 14.86 -9.04
CA ALA A 51 -1.34 14.40 -10.40
C ALA A 51 -2.62 14.14 -11.22
N TYR A 52 -3.66 13.63 -10.57
CA TYR A 52 -4.95 13.29 -11.18
C TYR A 52 -6.11 13.92 -10.39
N PRO A 53 -6.38 15.22 -10.55
CA PRO A 53 -7.55 15.84 -9.91
C PRO A 53 -8.84 15.15 -10.37
N ALA A 54 -9.66 14.66 -9.43
CA ALA A 54 -10.81 13.81 -9.75
C ALA A 54 -11.85 14.48 -10.66
N GLN A 55 -12.02 15.81 -10.58
CA GLN A 55 -12.92 16.57 -11.44
C GLN A 55 -12.55 16.55 -12.93
N GLU A 56 -11.25 16.35 -13.22
CA GLU A 56 -10.68 16.33 -14.57
C GLU A 56 -10.41 14.92 -15.09
N ASN A 57 -10.41 13.93 -14.20
CA ASN A 57 -9.98 12.57 -14.46
C ASN A 57 -11.06 11.54 -14.17
N GLN A 58 -12.31 11.85 -14.48
CA GLN A 58 -13.42 10.90 -14.35
C GLN A 58 -13.50 9.95 -15.53
N ASN A 59 -14.01 8.77 -15.26
CA ASN A 59 -14.09 7.63 -16.19
C ASN A 59 -12.69 7.20 -16.67
N GLY A 60 -12.58 6.12 -17.38
CA GLY A 60 -11.30 5.61 -17.85
C GLY A 60 -10.76 4.47 -16.99
N ILE A 61 -9.46 4.25 -17.02
CA ILE A 61 -8.83 3.07 -16.45
C ILE A 61 -7.93 3.47 -15.29
N ILE A 62 -8.20 2.95 -14.10
CA ILE A 62 -7.36 3.17 -12.93
C ILE A 62 -6.57 1.90 -12.61
N PHE A 63 -5.25 2.06 -12.46
CA PHE A 63 -4.35 1.05 -11.92
C PHE A 63 -4.18 1.33 -10.42
N TYR A 64 -4.91 0.58 -9.59
CA TYR A 64 -5.03 0.76 -8.16
C TYR A 64 -4.32 -0.36 -7.41
N GLY A 65 -3.23 -0.04 -6.70
CA GLY A 65 -2.44 -1.09 -6.06
C GLY A 65 -1.14 -0.60 -5.44
N ALA A 66 -0.22 -1.54 -5.26
CA ALA A 66 1.00 -1.33 -4.51
C ALA A 66 2.19 -0.82 -5.37
N SER A 67 3.41 -1.15 -4.92
CA SER A 67 4.67 -0.64 -5.48
C SER A 67 4.88 -0.98 -6.97
N ASN A 68 4.31 -2.06 -7.47
CA ASN A 68 4.46 -2.42 -8.89
C ASN A 68 3.85 -1.35 -9.79
N PHE A 69 2.65 -0.86 -9.46
CA PHE A 69 2.06 0.26 -10.18
C PHE A 69 2.80 1.57 -9.89
N ARG A 70 3.09 1.87 -8.63
CA ARG A 70 3.86 3.09 -8.29
C ARG A 70 5.18 3.21 -9.06
N MET A 71 5.87 2.09 -9.31
CA MET A 71 7.14 2.07 -10.04
C MET A 71 6.98 2.12 -11.56
N TRP A 72 5.79 1.94 -12.09
CA TRP A 72 5.52 2.09 -13.53
C TRP A 72 5.27 3.57 -13.86
N THR A 73 6.34 4.34 -13.85
CA THR A 73 6.31 5.80 -14.01
C THR A 73 5.95 6.28 -15.41
N GLU A 74 6.10 5.42 -16.41
CA GLU A 74 5.84 5.71 -17.83
C GLU A 74 4.51 5.11 -18.31
N MET A 75 3.61 4.74 -17.39
CA MET A 75 2.34 4.04 -17.70
C MET A 75 1.51 4.74 -18.78
N GLU A 76 1.35 6.06 -18.71
CA GLU A 76 0.58 6.82 -19.69
C GLU A 76 1.27 6.85 -21.06
N GLN A 77 2.60 6.83 -21.08
CA GLN A 77 3.39 6.79 -22.31
C GLN A 77 3.38 5.41 -22.95
N ASP A 78 3.37 4.36 -22.13
CA ASP A 78 3.30 2.97 -22.57
C ASP A 78 1.91 2.58 -23.07
N LEU A 79 0.87 3.30 -22.61
CA LEU A 79 -0.54 3.04 -22.92
C LEU A 79 -1.23 4.29 -23.50
N PRO A 80 -0.69 4.92 -24.57
CA PRO A 80 -1.13 6.24 -25.05
C PRO A 80 -2.54 6.24 -25.65
N GLU A 81 -3.04 5.08 -26.03
CA GLU A 81 -4.40 4.92 -26.62
C GLU A 81 -5.51 4.88 -25.57
N TYR A 82 -5.12 4.79 -24.28
CA TYR A 82 -6.06 4.62 -23.17
C TYR A 82 -5.95 5.80 -22.18
N ARG A 83 -7.08 6.13 -21.59
CA ARG A 83 -7.12 7.09 -20.48
C ARG A 83 -6.76 6.36 -19.18
N VAL A 84 -5.47 6.13 -18.96
CA VAL A 84 -4.98 5.44 -17.78
C VAL A 84 -4.56 6.41 -16.69
N GLN A 85 -4.74 6.00 -15.43
CA GLN A 85 -4.32 6.74 -14.25
C GLN A 85 -3.59 5.79 -13.31
N ASN A 86 -2.42 6.17 -12.85
CA ASN A 86 -1.63 5.36 -11.93
C ASN A 86 -1.88 5.79 -10.48
N HIS A 87 -2.74 5.05 -9.79
CA HIS A 87 -3.05 5.26 -8.38
C HIS A 87 -2.33 4.25 -7.47
N GLY A 88 -1.10 3.87 -7.85
CA GLY A 88 -0.24 2.99 -7.07
C GLY A 88 0.50 3.72 -5.94
N PHE A 89 0.46 3.18 -4.73
CA PHE A 89 1.26 3.66 -3.60
C PHE A 89 2.01 2.52 -2.91
N GLY A 90 3.30 2.74 -2.67
CA GLY A 90 4.23 1.66 -2.33
C GLY A 90 4.07 1.10 -0.93
N GLY A 91 4.00 -0.23 -0.81
CA GLY A 91 3.94 -0.91 0.49
C GLY A 91 2.54 -1.11 1.04
N CYS A 92 1.50 -0.66 0.34
CA CYS A 92 0.11 -0.83 0.78
C CYS A 92 -0.36 -2.29 0.71
N THR A 93 -1.36 -2.59 1.52
CA THR A 93 -2.10 -3.85 1.61
C THR A 93 -3.49 -3.70 1.01
N ASP A 94 -4.25 -4.80 0.89
CA ASP A 94 -5.65 -4.76 0.48
C ASP A 94 -6.50 -3.88 1.43
N GLN A 95 -6.20 -3.89 2.72
CA GLN A 95 -6.90 -3.06 3.71
C GLN A 95 -6.60 -1.57 3.53
N ASP A 96 -5.37 -1.22 3.15
CA ASP A 96 -5.01 0.17 2.83
C ASP A 96 -5.70 0.65 1.57
N LEU A 97 -5.86 -0.22 0.55
CA LEU A 97 -6.63 0.11 -0.64
C LEU A 97 -8.09 0.42 -0.29
N VAL A 98 -8.72 -0.36 0.57
CA VAL A 98 -10.09 -0.05 1.06
C VAL A 98 -10.11 1.29 1.80
N HIS A 99 -9.13 1.52 2.69
CA HIS A 99 -9.06 2.74 3.48
C HIS A 99 -8.95 4.03 2.64
N TYR A 100 -8.21 3.96 1.53
CA TYR A 100 -7.99 5.14 0.67
C TYR A 100 -8.89 5.18 -0.57
N ALA A 101 -9.82 4.24 -0.72
CA ALA A 101 -10.69 4.18 -1.90
C ALA A 101 -11.63 5.40 -2.02
N ASP A 102 -12.04 6.01 -0.91
CA ASP A 102 -12.82 7.26 -0.90
C ASP A 102 -12.06 8.47 -1.46
N LYS A 103 -10.74 8.42 -1.48
CA LYS A 103 -9.86 9.47 -2.01
C LYS A 103 -9.33 9.16 -3.40
N LEU A 104 -9.00 7.89 -3.67
CA LEU A 104 -8.26 7.47 -4.84
C LEU A 104 -9.08 6.65 -5.86
N LEU A 105 -10.31 6.27 -5.56
CA LEU A 105 -11.07 5.41 -6.44
C LEU A 105 -12.50 5.92 -6.69
N TYR A 106 -13.31 6.07 -5.65
CA TYR A 106 -14.73 6.40 -5.80
C TYR A 106 -15.00 7.75 -6.48
N PRO A 107 -14.26 8.86 -6.20
CA PRO A 107 -14.50 10.15 -6.85
C PRO A 107 -14.21 10.18 -8.34
N TYR A 108 -13.51 9.17 -8.86
CA TYR A 108 -13.10 9.10 -10.28
C TYR A 108 -14.12 8.38 -11.17
N HIS A 109 -15.06 7.62 -10.59
CA HIS A 109 -16.05 6.83 -11.32
C HIS A 109 -15.45 6.04 -12.50
N PRO A 110 -14.41 5.21 -12.27
CA PRO A 110 -13.68 4.54 -13.35
C PRO A 110 -14.54 3.52 -14.10
N ASP A 111 -14.27 3.36 -15.40
CA ASP A 111 -14.85 2.29 -16.21
C ASP A 111 -14.22 0.93 -15.89
N ILE A 112 -12.89 0.94 -15.68
CA ILE A 112 -12.12 -0.27 -15.39
C ILE A 112 -11.13 0.03 -14.25
N VAL A 113 -11.01 -0.89 -13.30
CA VAL A 113 -10.00 -0.84 -12.26
C VAL A 113 -9.14 -2.10 -12.32
N PHE A 114 -7.85 -1.92 -12.53
CA PHE A 114 -6.86 -2.97 -12.37
C PHE A 114 -6.31 -2.97 -10.95
N PHE A 115 -6.46 -4.10 -10.24
CA PHE A 115 -5.93 -4.29 -8.91
C PHE A 115 -4.68 -5.15 -8.94
N GLN A 116 -3.62 -4.69 -8.32
CA GLN A 116 -2.49 -5.53 -7.97
C GLN A 116 -2.01 -5.20 -6.57
N THR A 117 -2.29 -6.11 -5.68
CA THR A 117 -1.69 -6.22 -4.36
C THR A 117 -0.86 -7.49 -4.33
N GLY A 118 -0.15 -7.71 -3.29
CA GLY A 118 0.68 -8.89 -3.27
C GLY A 118 1.32 -9.16 -1.93
N SER A 119 2.62 -9.35 -1.96
CA SER A 119 3.38 -9.82 -0.83
C SER A 119 3.33 -8.92 0.43
N ASN A 120 2.87 -7.69 0.33
CA ASN A 120 2.71 -6.83 1.51
C ASN A 120 1.67 -7.37 2.49
N ASP A 121 0.64 -8.04 1.98
CA ASP A 121 -0.44 -8.60 2.79
C ASP A 121 0.04 -9.77 3.66
N TYR A 122 0.89 -10.64 3.14
CA TYR A 122 1.26 -11.88 3.84
C TYR A 122 2.65 -11.89 4.51
N VAL A 123 3.56 -10.96 4.18
CA VAL A 123 4.91 -10.95 4.80
C VAL A 123 4.87 -10.69 6.31
N SER A 124 3.85 -9.98 6.79
CA SER A 124 3.67 -9.71 8.22
C SER A 124 2.80 -10.74 8.95
N LEU A 125 2.10 -11.61 8.21
CA LEU A 125 1.23 -12.62 8.79
C LEU A 125 2.05 -13.74 9.42
N LYS A 126 1.57 -14.23 10.56
CA LYS A 126 2.09 -15.40 11.24
C LYS A 126 1.18 -16.60 10.94
N GLY A 127 1.70 -17.81 11.12
CA GLY A 127 0.96 -19.05 10.91
C GLY A 127 1.48 -19.84 9.72
N THR A 128 0.75 -20.91 9.36
CA THR A 128 1.05 -21.75 8.20
C THR A 128 0.71 -21.03 6.89
N ASP A 129 1.19 -21.52 5.77
CA ASP A 129 0.90 -20.91 4.47
C ASP A 129 -0.58 -21.06 4.11
N GLU A 130 -1.25 -22.14 4.49
CA GLU A 130 -2.70 -22.31 4.33
C GLU A 130 -3.50 -21.23 5.10
N GLU A 131 -3.08 -20.95 6.34
CA GLU A 131 -3.68 -19.89 7.15
C GLU A 131 -3.50 -18.51 6.51
N LYS A 132 -2.30 -18.22 5.99
CA LYS A 132 -2.02 -16.96 5.29
C LYS A 132 -2.82 -16.83 4.00
N VAL A 133 -2.94 -17.89 3.19
CA VAL A 133 -3.80 -17.91 1.99
C VAL A 133 -5.24 -17.57 2.37
N ALA A 134 -5.77 -18.24 3.41
CA ALA A 134 -7.15 -18.00 3.85
C ALA A 134 -7.39 -16.54 4.27
N VAL A 135 -6.46 -15.95 5.03
CA VAL A 135 -6.53 -14.53 5.46
C VAL A 135 -6.44 -13.59 4.26
N CYS A 136 -5.49 -13.81 3.33
CA CYS A 136 -5.35 -12.97 2.15
C CYS A 136 -6.60 -13.03 1.24
N MET A 137 -7.18 -14.22 1.07
CA MET A 137 -8.41 -14.38 0.28
C MET A 137 -9.62 -13.72 0.94
N ASP A 138 -9.69 -13.73 2.26
CA ASP A 138 -10.74 -13.01 3.00
C ASP A 138 -10.62 -11.48 2.84
N TYR A 139 -9.40 -10.93 2.95
CA TYR A 139 -9.15 -9.51 2.68
C TYR A 139 -9.54 -9.11 1.26
N LYS A 140 -9.16 -9.90 0.25
CA LYS A 140 -9.54 -9.65 -1.14
C LYS A 140 -11.05 -9.70 -1.36
N LYS A 141 -11.73 -10.67 -0.77
CA LYS A 141 -13.18 -10.76 -0.80
C LYS A 141 -13.86 -9.52 -0.23
N GLN A 142 -13.39 -9.08 0.95
CA GLN A 142 -13.92 -7.88 1.60
C GLN A 142 -13.68 -6.63 0.73
N MET A 143 -12.45 -6.45 0.21
CA MET A 143 -12.08 -5.35 -0.67
C MET A 143 -12.97 -5.31 -1.92
N PHE A 144 -13.09 -6.41 -2.65
CA PHE A 144 -13.90 -6.44 -3.88
C PHE A 144 -15.39 -6.25 -3.62
N SER A 145 -15.90 -6.81 -2.52
CA SER A 145 -17.31 -6.61 -2.13
C SER A 145 -17.61 -5.15 -1.84
N GLU A 146 -16.72 -4.46 -1.12
CA GLU A 146 -16.89 -3.05 -0.78
C GLU A 146 -16.76 -2.16 -2.02
N ILE A 147 -15.73 -2.40 -2.85
CA ILE A 147 -15.51 -1.60 -4.06
C ILE A 147 -16.64 -1.79 -5.06
N HIS A 148 -17.08 -3.03 -5.29
CA HIS A 148 -18.22 -3.31 -6.18
C HIS A 148 -19.52 -2.67 -5.69
N ARG A 149 -19.72 -2.62 -4.38
CA ARG A 149 -20.89 -1.94 -3.78
C ARG A 149 -20.90 -0.43 -4.07
N GLN A 150 -19.72 0.21 -4.09
CA GLN A 150 -19.57 1.64 -4.37
C GLN A 150 -19.52 1.96 -5.87
N LEU A 151 -19.00 1.03 -6.66
CA LEU A 151 -18.78 1.18 -8.11
C LEU A 151 -19.38 -0.03 -8.84
N PRO A 152 -20.71 -0.20 -8.84
CA PRO A 152 -21.37 -1.40 -9.40
C PRO A 152 -21.18 -1.55 -10.91
N ASP A 153 -20.94 -0.47 -11.63
CA ASP A 153 -20.79 -0.44 -13.08
C ASP A 153 -19.32 -0.58 -13.52
N ALA A 154 -18.36 -0.43 -12.62
CA ALA A 154 -16.95 -0.56 -12.94
C ALA A 154 -16.54 -2.02 -13.15
N LYS A 155 -15.75 -2.27 -14.19
CA LYS A 155 -15.13 -3.59 -14.39
C LYS A 155 -13.90 -3.70 -13.48
N LEU A 156 -13.92 -4.67 -12.57
CA LEU A 156 -12.79 -4.96 -11.67
C LEU A 156 -11.93 -6.08 -12.28
N VAL A 157 -10.65 -5.82 -12.44
CA VAL A 157 -9.66 -6.77 -12.99
C VAL A 157 -8.57 -7.01 -11.96
N VAL A 158 -8.45 -8.26 -11.52
CA VAL A 158 -7.41 -8.66 -10.56
C VAL A 158 -6.19 -9.16 -11.31
N MET A 159 -5.04 -8.60 -11.02
CA MET A 159 -3.77 -9.11 -11.50
C MET A 159 -3.15 -10.01 -10.44
N SER A 160 -2.60 -11.13 -10.87
CA SER A 160 -1.89 -12.05 -9.97
C SER A 160 -0.66 -11.39 -9.34
N GLY A 161 -0.28 -11.85 -8.14
CA GLY A 161 0.96 -11.43 -7.48
C GLY A 161 2.19 -11.84 -8.30
N LEU A 162 3.17 -10.95 -8.40
CA LEU A 162 4.42 -11.21 -9.11
C LEU A 162 5.38 -12.06 -8.25
N LEU A 163 6.07 -12.98 -8.91
CA LEU A 163 7.15 -13.76 -8.28
C LEU A 163 8.43 -12.93 -8.28
N LEU A 164 8.63 -12.17 -7.21
CA LEU A 164 9.74 -11.23 -7.10
C LEU A 164 11.02 -11.94 -6.61
N PRO A 165 12.19 -11.75 -7.26
CA PRO A 165 13.46 -12.32 -6.80
C PRO A 165 13.82 -11.94 -5.36
N GLY A 166 13.55 -10.71 -4.96
CA GLY A 166 13.78 -10.22 -3.59
C GLY A 166 12.84 -10.78 -2.53
N ARG A 167 11.90 -11.66 -2.91
CA ARG A 167 10.94 -12.34 -2.03
C ARG A 167 10.80 -13.82 -2.39
N SER A 168 11.91 -14.43 -2.78
CA SER A 168 11.97 -15.83 -3.22
C SER A 168 11.52 -16.81 -2.14
N GLU A 169 11.66 -16.48 -0.86
CA GLU A 169 11.18 -17.26 0.28
C GLU A 169 9.65 -17.38 0.34
N TYR A 170 8.93 -16.46 -0.31
CA TYR A 170 7.46 -16.49 -0.38
C TYR A 170 6.93 -17.00 -1.73
N ARG A 171 7.77 -17.61 -2.55
CA ARG A 171 7.39 -18.01 -3.91
C ARG A 171 6.20 -18.97 -3.90
N GLU A 172 6.29 -20.04 -3.13
CA GLU A 172 5.25 -21.07 -3.03
C GLU A 172 3.95 -20.47 -2.51
N LEU A 173 4.02 -19.67 -1.45
CA LEU A 173 2.87 -18.96 -0.90
C LEU A 173 2.21 -18.02 -1.94
N THR A 174 3.02 -17.28 -2.73
CA THR A 174 2.51 -16.42 -3.80
C THR A 174 1.80 -17.24 -4.87
N GLU A 175 2.36 -18.38 -5.27
CA GLU A 175 1.74 -19.29 -6.23
C GLU A 175 0.41 -19.87 -5.72
N GLU A 176 0.32 -20.23 -4.44
CA GLU A 176 -0.93 -20.71 -3.82
C GLU A 176 -2.00 -19.60 -3.78
N ILE A 177 -1.65 -18.38 -3.40
CA ILE A 177 -2.56 -17.24 -3.44
C ILE A 177 -3.04 -16.97 -4.87
N ASN A 178 -2.13 -17.02 -5.86
CA ASN A 178 -2.49 -16.83 -7.27
C ASN A 178 -3.41 -17.92 -7.82
N LYS A 179 -3.34 -19.14 -7.31
CA LYS A 179 -4.27 -20.22 -7.67
C LYS A 179 -5.66 -20.06 -7.03
N ALA A 180 -5.71 -19.40 -5.87
CA ALA A 180 -6.94 -19.19 -5.13
C ALA A 180 -7.73 -17.96 -5.61
N LEU A 181 -7.08 -17.03 -6.35
CA LEU A 181 -7.69 -15.88 -7.02
C LEU A 181 -8.59 -16.31 -8.19
#